data_395bc508fd37136495543f0d5796c732
#
_entry.id   395bc508fd37136495543f0d5796c732
#
_cell.length_a   1.000
_cell.length_b   1.000
_cell.length_c   1.000
_cell.angle_alpha   90.00
_cell.angle_beta   90.00
_cell.angle_gamma   90.00
#
_symmetry.space_group_name_H-M   'P 1'
#
loop_
_entity.id
_entity.type
_entity.pdbx_description
1 polymer ?
#
loop_
_entity_poly.entity_id
_entity_poly.type
_entity_poly.pdbx_seq_one_letter_code
_entity_poly.pdbx_strand_id
1 'polypeptide(L)'
;MHLPRVEEGGALYHSDEAVDLGQPPGDIVILTSADTEVSLLSAAVAGWQAEGDVPEVRIANYLSLSHPFSVDQYIASTIAGARLVIVRLLGGSAYWTYGVQQLRAQAEAGGVPVAFLPGDARPDPELDYLSTFDTGTCRSLAAYLDAGGPDNALGFLYAARDIIDGTETAPPPRPLLRAGIYWPGMDTPDLPSIAADWVEGAPVAAIVFYRACLLYTSPSPRD
;
A
#
# COMPACT_ATOMS: atom_id res chain seq x y z
N MET A 1 -12.56 -3.53 -38.56
CA MET A 1 -11.31 -3.42 -37.79
C MET A 1 -11.55 -2.30 -36.79
N HIS A 2 -12.01 -2.64 -35.57
CA HIS A 2 -12.21 -1.65 -34.49
C HIS A 2 -10.90 -1.51 -33.74
N LEU A 3 -10.30 -0.32 -33.82
CA LEU A 3 -9.17 0.04 -32.97
C LEU A 3 -9.68 0.16 -31.51
N PRO A 4 -9.01 -0.42 -30.54
CA PRO A 4 -9.35 -0.17 -29.14
C PRO A 4 -9.17 1.31 -28.84
N ARG A 5 -10.19 1.91 -28.25
CA ARG A 5 -10.17 3.29 -27.77
C ARG A 5 -9.19 3.36 -26.62
N VAL A 6 -8.06 4.00 -26.81
CA VAL A 6 -7.14 4.35 -25.72
C VAL A 6 -7.75 5.56 -25.02
N GLU A 7 -8.36 5.36 -23.87
CA GLU A 7 -8.77 6.45 -23.00
C GLU A 7 -7.58 6.89 -22.16
N GLU A 8 -7.28 8.17 -22.19
CA GLU A 8 -6.21 8.78 -21.40
C GLU A 8 -6.47 8.58 -19.92
N GLY A 9 -5.40 8.23 -19.20
CA GLY A 9 -5.35 7.72 -17.84
C GLY A 9 -6.36 8.31 -16.84
N GLY A 10 -7.11 7.45 -16.20
CA GLY A 10 -7.91 7.70 -15.02
C GLY A 10 -9.41 7.40 -15.11
N ALA A 11 -9.97 7.13 -16.30
CA ALA A 11 -11.41 6.92 -16.49
C ALA A 11 -11.82 5.45 -16.72
N LEU A 12 -10.98 4.48 -16.40
CA LEU A 12 -11.19 3.07 -16.77
C LEU A 12 -12.13 2.29 -15.83
N TYR A 13 -12.62 2.89 -14.75
CA TYR A 13 -13.34 2.14 -13.70
C TYR A 13 -14.79 2.59 -13.46
N HIS A 14 -15.39 3.31 -14.37
CA HIS A 14 -16.85 3.44 -14.39
C HIS A 14 -17.44 2.31 -15.25
N SER A 15 -17.33 1.07 -14.77
CA SER A 15 -18.20 0.03 -15.31
C SER A 15 -19.57 0.19 -14.66
N ASP A 16 -20.63 0.32 -15.48
CA ASP A 16 -22.02 0.25 -15.01
C ASP A 16 -22.36 -1.15 -14.46
N GLU A 17 -21.41 -2.08 -14.53
CA GLU A 17 -21.57 -3.46 -14.04
C GLU A 17 -20.91 -3.65 -12.67
N ALA A 18 -21.69 -4.25 -11.76
CA ALA A 18 -21.17 -4.65 -10.47
C ALA A 18 -20.16 -5.81 -10.63
N VAL A 19 -19.03 -5.70 -9.94
CA VAL A 19 -17.97 -6.70 -9.92
C VAL A 19 -17.91 -7.35 -8.54
N ASP A 20 -17.89 -8.69 -8.52
CA ASP A 20 -17.51 -9.46 -7.34
C ASP A 20 -16.03 -9.83 -7.45
N LEU A 21 -15.21 -9.41 -6.48
CA LEU A 21 -13.79 -9.75 -6.45
C LEU A 21 -13.53 -11.20 -6.02
N GLY A 22 -14.54 -11.88 -5.47
CA GLY A 22 -14.46 -13.29 -5.06
C GLY A 22 -13.40 -13.57 -3.99
N GLN A 23 -12.95 -12.55 -3.26
CA GLN A 23 -11.96 -12.72 -2.19
C GLN A 23 -12.62 -13.31 -0.94
N PRO A 24 -12.05 -14.39 -0.36
CA PRO A 24 -12.54 -14.92 0.91
C PRO A 24 -12.25 -13.94 2.06
N PRO A 25 -12.87 -14.08 3.22
CA PRO A 25 -12.55 -13.29 4.41
C PRO A 25 -11.07 -13.32 4.76
N GLY A 26 -10.59 -12.29 5.43
CA GLY A 26 -9.23 -12.19 5.95
C GLY A 26 -9.19 -11.37 7.23
N ASP A 27 -8.11 -11.49 8.02
CA ASP A 27 -7.95 -10.73 9.27
C ASP A 27 -7.70 -9.25 9.01
N ILE A 28 -6.91 -8.95 7.98
CA ILE A 28 -6.53 -7.59 7.59
C ILE A 28 -6.94 -7.37 6.13
N VAL A 29 -7.71 -6.33 5.87
CA VAL A 29 -8.11 -5.93 4.52
C VAL A 29 -7.49 -4.59 4.18
N ILE A 30 -6.73 -4.54 3.07
CA ILE A 30 -6.02 -3.35 2.61
C ILE A 30 -6.59 -2.94 1.25
N LEU A 31 -7.08 -1.72 1.16
CA LEU A 31 -7.65 -1.14 -0.05
C LEU A 31 -6.81 0.06 -0.51
N THR A 32 -6.36 0.05 -1.75
CA THR A 32 -5.61 1.15 -2.37
C THR A 32 -5.98 1.27 -3.84
N SER A 33 -5.79 2.45 -4.46
CA SER A 33 -5.95 2.62 -5.91
C SER A 33 -4.64 2.45 -6.69
N ALA A 34 -3.51 2.30 -6.00
CA ALA A 34 -2.21 2.20 -6.64
C ALA A 34 -1.85 0.74 -6.90
N ASP A 35 -1.87 0.31 -8.17
CA ASP A 35 -1.48 -1.06 -8.56
C ASP A 35 -0.06 -1.42 -8.13
N THR A 36 0.79 -0.43 -8.05
CA THR A 36 2.16 -0.56 -7.55
C THR A 36 2.20 -0.93 -6.07
N GLU A 37 1.32 -0.35 -5.25
CA GLU A 37 1.19 -0.73 -3.84
C GLU A 37 0.57 -2.11 -3.69
N VAL A 38 -0.45 -2.43 -4.51
CA VAL A 38 -1.03 -3.78 -4.55
C VAL A 38 0.06 -4.82 -4.82
N SER A 39 0.92 -4.58 -5.82
CA SER A 39 2.01 -5.50 -6.18
C SER A 39 3.04 -5.62 -5.07
N LEU A 40 3.48 -4.49 -4.50
CA LEU A 40 4.48 -4.45 -3.43
C LEU A 40 3.99 -5.16 -2.16
N LEU A 41 2.78 -4.83 -1.72
CA LEU A 41 2.17 -5.43 -0.52
C LEU A 41 1.88 -6.92 -0.73
N SER A 42 1.44 -7.32 -1.93
CA SER A 42 1.22 -8.74 -2.25
C SER A 42 2.52 -9.55 -2.17
N ALA A 43 3.63 -8.99 -2.66
CA ALA A 43 4.94 -9.63 -2.55
C ALA A 43 5.39 -9.71 -1.07
N ALA A 44 5.17 -8.66 -0.28
CA ALA A 44 5.49 -8.67 1.14
C ALA A 44 4.64 -9.70 1.91
N VAL A 45 3.35 -9.81 1.62
CA VAL A 45 2.46 -10.83 2.22
C VAL A 45 2.94 -12.24 1.89
N ALA A 46 3.28 -12.51 0.63
CA ALA A 46 3.79 -13.82 0.22
C ALA A 46 5.08 -14.21 0.94
N GLY A 47 6.01 -13.26 1.11
CA GLY A 47 7.22 -13.45 1.91
C GLY A 47 6.92 -13.71 3.37
N TRP A 48 6.03 -12.92 3.96
CA TRP A 48 5.63 -13.04 5.35
C TRP A 48 4.94 -14.38 5.66
N GLN A 49 4.04 -14.82 4.79
CA GLN A 49 3.36 -16.12 4.94
C GLN A 49 4.32 -17.32 4.87
N ALA A 50 5.44 -17.17 4.19
CA ALA A 50 6.48 -18.21 4.16
C ALA A 50 7.22 -18.37 5.50
N GLU A 51 7.15 -17.38 6.41
CA GLU A 51 7.82 -17.38 7.71
C GLU A 51 7.02 -18.11 8.79
N GLY A 52 5.71 -18.38 8.59
CA GLY A 52 4.90 -19.13 9.55
C GLY A 52 3.44 -18.69 9.65
N ASP A 53 2.88 -18.81 10.85
CA ASP A 53 1.49 -18.46 11.16
C ASP A 53 1.35 -16.94 11.29
N VAL A 54 0.77 -16.33 10.28
CA VAL A 54 0.57 -14.87 10.18
C VAL A 54 -0.89 -14.59 9.83
N PRO A 55 -1.41 -13.37 10.16
CA PRO A 55 -2.76 -12.98 9.80
C PRO A 55 -3.05 -13.12 8.31
N GLU A 56 -4.26 -13.55 7.98
CA GLU A 56 -4.75 -13.60 6.61
C GLU A 56 -4.98 -12.19 6.07
N VAL A 57 -4.22 -11.79 5.06
CA VAL A 57 -4.29 -10.45 4.45
C VAL A 57 -5.02 -10.51 3.12
N ARG A 58 -5.93 -9.56 2.88
CA ARG A 58 -6.56 -9.32 1.58
C ARG A 58 -6.19 -7.94 1.09
N ILE A 59 -5.81 -7.86 -0.17
CA ILE A 59 -5.43 -6.61 -0.82
C ILE A 59 -6.27 -6.46 -2.07
N ALA A 60 -6.90 -5.29 -2.24
CA ALA A 60 -7.67 -5.00 -3.44
C ALA A 60 -7.52 -3.55 -3.89
N ASN A 61 -7.68 -3.33 -5.20
CA ASN A 61 -7.83 -2.01 -5.75
C ASN A 61 -9.29 -1.56 -5.60
N TYR A 62 -9.54 -0.54 -4.76
CA TYR A 62 -10.90 -0.06 -4.50
C TYR A 62 -11.58 0.56 -5.73
N LEU A 63 -10.84 0.92 -6.78
CA LEU A 63 -11.43 1.37 -8.04
C LEU A 63 -12.23 0.24 -8.73
N SER A 64 -11.90 -1.02 -8.46
CA SER A 64 -12.71 -2.15 -8.90
C SER A 64 -14.04 -2.27 -8.13
N LEU A 65 -14.16 -1.57 -7.00
CA LEU A 65 -15.37 -1.48 -6.16
C LEU A 65 -16.08 -0.12 -6.38
N SER A 66 -16.12 0.36 -7.63
CA SER A 66 -16.75 1.64 -7.99
C SER A 66 -18.29 1.59 -7.93
N HIS A 67 -18.88 0.42 -8.22
CA HIS A 67 -20.32 0.23 -8.17
C HIS A 67 -20.79 0.00 -6.71
N PRO A 68 -21.85 0.67 -6.23
CA PRO A 68 -22.35 0.51 -4.85
C PRO A 68 -22.60 -0.94 -4.45
N PHE A 69 -23.19 -1.74 -5.30
CA PHE A 69 -23.43 -3.16 -5.04
C PHE A 69 -22.13 -3.96 -4.83
N SER A 70 -21.06 -3.62 -5.57
CA SER A 70 -19.75 -4.25 -5.39
C SER A 70 -19.17 -3.94 -4.01
N VAL A 71 -19.33 -2.70 -3.53
CA VAL A 71 -18.94 -2.28 -2.18
C VAL A 71 -19.69 -3.08 -1.13
N ASP A 72 -21.03 -3.10 -1.23
CA ASP A 72 -21.88 -3.79 -0.26
C ASP A 72 -21.57 -5.29 -0.20
N GLN A 73 -21.40 -5.91 -1.36
CA GLN A 73 -21.03 -7.31 -1.46
C GLN A 73 -19.66 -7.59 -0.85
N TYR A 74 -18.66 -6.77 -1.16
CA TYR A 74 -17.30 -6.92 -0.64
C TYR A 74 -17.25 -6.73 0.88
N ILE A 75 -18.01 -5.77 1.42
CA ILE A 75 -18.16 -5.59 2.87
C ILE A 75 -18.77 -6.85 3.49
N ALA A 76 -19.85 -7.37 2.92
CA ALA A 76 -20.55 -8.53 3.46
C ALA A 76 -19.75 -9.84 3.37
N SER A 77 -19.00 -10.05 2.27
CA SER A 77 -18.29 -11.31 2.00
C SER A 77 -16.86 -11.32 2.56
N THR A 78 -16.13 -10.21 2.48
CA THR A 78 -14.69 -10.17 2.76
C THR A 78 -14.37 -9.40 4.03
N ILE A 79 -15.00 -8.24 4.24
CA ILE A 79 -14.67 -7.34 5.36
C ILE A 79 -15.38 -7.74 6.66
N ALA A 80 -16.60 -8.27 6.61
CA ALA A 80 -17.40 -8.53 7.81
C ALA A 80 -16.70 -9.43 8.86
N GLY A 81 -15.76 -10.27 8.44
CA GLY A 81 -14.98 -11.13 9.34
C GLY A 81 -13.59 -10.59 9.67
N ALA A 82 -13.21 -9.44 9.13
CA ALA A 82 -11.89 -8.87 9.36
C ALA A 82 -11.74 -8.28 10.77
N ARG A 83 -10.50 -8.11 11.19
CA ARG A 83 -10.12 -7.46 12.46
C ARG A 83 -9.65 -6.02 12.25
N LEU A 84 -9.24 -5.70 11.01
CA LEU A 84 -8.75 -4.38 10.62
C LEU A 84 -8.98 -4.14 9.13
N VAL A 85 -9.48 -2.94 8.79
CA VAL A 85 -9.52 -2.43 7.42
C VAL A 85 -8.62 -1.20 7.31
N ILE A 86 -7.76 -1.17 6.31
CA ILE A 86 -6.91 -0.03 5.99
C ILE A 86 -7.23 0.41 4.57
N VAL A 87 -7.57 1.67 4.39
CA VAL A 87 -7.92 2.25 3.07
C VAL A 87 -6.98 3.42 2.78
N ARG A 88 -6.15 3.31 1.75
CA ARG A 88 -5.31 4.41 1.31
C ARG A 88 -5.96 5.14 0.15
N LEU A 89 -6.41 6.38 0.39
CA LEU A 89 -7.20 7.19 -0.54
C LEU A 89 -6.33 8.25 -1.23
N LEU A 90 -6.04 8.02 -2.50
CA LEU A 90 -5.40 9.04 -3.33
C LEU A 90 -6.42 10.10 -3.72
N GLY A 91 -6.21 11.34 -3.25
CA GLY A 91 -7.11 12.47 -3.51
C GLY A 91 -8.27 12.64 -2.50
N GLY A 92 -8.25 11.89 -1.39
CA GLY A 92 -9.21 12.03 -0.29
C GLY A 92 -10.51 11.22 -0.46
N SER A 93 -11.45 11.44 0.46
CA SER A 93 -12.72 10.70 0.57
C SER A 93 -13.62 10.82 -0.66
N ALA A 94 -13.53 11.92 -1.39
CA ALA A 94 -14.35 12.21 -2.58
C ALA A 94 -14.11 11.23 -3.74
N TYR A 95 -12.95 10.58 -3.81
CA TYR A 95 -12.63 9.65 -4.88
C TYR A 95 -13.29 8.28 -4.73
N TRP A 96 -13.77 7.94 -3.53
CA TRP A 96 -14.49 6.69 -3.27
C TRP A 96 -15.58 6.88 -2.20
N THR A 97 -16.38 7.92 -2.35
CA THR A 97 -17.34 8.41 -1.36
C THR A 97 -18.25 7.33 -0.78
N TYR A 98 -18.85 6.50 -1.64
CA TYR A 98 -19.77 5.45 -1.18
C TYR A 98 -19.06 4.41 -0.31
N GLY A 99 -17.90 3.93 -0.72
CA GLY A 99 -17.13 2.95 0.07
C GLY A 99 -16.70 3.51 1.43
N VAL A 100 -16.24 4.75 1.46
CA VAL A 100 -15.87 5.43 2.72
C VAL A 100 -17.07 5.53 3.66
N GLN A 101 -18.24 5.94 3.14
CA GLN A 101 -19.47 6.05 3.94
C GLN A 101 -19.93 4.71 4.50
N GLN A 102 -19.91 3.64 3.69
CA GLN A 102 -20.32 2.32 4.12
C GLN A 102 -19.38 1.73 5.17
N LEU A 103 -18.05 1.84 4.96
CA LEU A 103 -17.07 1.37 5.93
C LEU A 103 -17.17 2.14 7.25
N ARG A 104 -17.35 3.45 7.18
CA ARG A 104 -17.55 4.27 8.38
C ARG A 104 -18.81 3.87 9.13
N ALA A 105 -19.95 3.76 8.44
CA ALA A 105 -21.21 3.35 9.04
C ALA A 105 -21.13 1.98 9.70
N GLN A 106 -20.45 1.03 9.04
CA GLN A 106 -20.23 -0.32 9.56
C GLN A 106 -19.37 -0.28 10.84
N ALA A 107 -18.29 0.50 10.85
CA ALA A 107 -17.43 0.64 12.03
C ALA A 107 -18.16 1.30 13.21
N GLU A 108 -19.00 2.33 12.96
CA GLU A 108 -19.83 3.00 13.97
C GLU A 108 -20.90 2.07 14.56
N ALA A 109 -21.39 1.11 13.79
CA ALA A 109 -22.32 0.09 14.27
C ALA A 109 -21.65 -1.02 15.11
N GLY A 110 -20.39 -0.87 15.48
CA GLY A 110 -19.61 -1.85 16.23
C GLY A 110 -19.01 -2.96 15.37
N GLY A 111 -18.89 -2.72 14.07
CA GLY A 111 -18.22 -3.61 13.13
C GLY A 111 -16.68 -3.47 13.14
N VAL A 112 -16.06 -3.75 12.00
CA VAL A 112 -14.60 -3.78 11.87
C VAL A 112 -14.02 -2.37 11.95
N PRO A 113 -12.97 -2.12 12.76
CA PRO A 113 -12.30 -0.83 12.80
C PRO A 113 -11.61 -0.51 11.48
N VAL A 114 -11.62 0.78 11.10
CA VAL A 114 -11.08 1.26 9.83
C VAL A 114 -10.08 2.40 10.01
N ALA A 115 -8.94 2.31 9.32
CA ALA A 115 -7.97 3.39 9.17
C ALA A 115 -8.03 3.94 7.74
N PHE A 116 -8.41 5.20 7.57
CA PHE A 116 -8.32 5.89 6.30
C PHE A 116 -7.01 6.68 6.25
N LEU A 117 -6.18 6.37 5.27
CA LEU A 117 -4.86 6.96 5.11
C LEU A 117 -4.82 7.84 3.86
N PRO A 118 -4.13 9.00 3.90
CA PRO A 118 -3.93 9.80 2.70
C PRO A 118 -3.06 9.06 1.68
N GLY A 119 -3.32 9.28 0.40
CA GLY A 119 -2.55 8.69 -0.70
C GLY A 119 -1.21 9.38 -0.96
N ASP A 120 -0.95 10.50 -0.28
CA ASP A 120 0.31 11.24 -0.33
C ASP A 120 0.76 11.62 1.10
N ALA A 121 1.98 12.17 1.21
CA ALA A 121 2.57 12.52 2.51
C ALA A 121 1.94 13.78 3.17
N ARG A 122 0.84 14.32 2.62
CA ARG A 122 0.16 15.48 3.21
C ARG A 122 -0.90 15.03 4.20
N PRO A 123 -0.97 15.65 5.39
CA PRO A 123 -2.03 15.37 6.35
C PRO A 123 -3.40 15.67 5.75
N ASP A 124 -4.34 14.76 6.00
CA ASP A 124 -5.76 14.94 5.64
C ASP A 124 -6.63 14.83 6.89
N PRO A 125 -7.04 15.97 7.48
CA PRO A 125 -7.85 15.98 8.70
C PRO A 125 -9.23 15.32 8.55
N GLU A 126 -9.77 15.26 7.32
CA GLU A 126 -11.03 14.59 7.06
C GLU A 126 -10.86 13.07 7.20
N LEU A 127 -9.80 12.51 6.62
CA LEU A 127 -9.50 11.09 6.75
C LEU A 127 -9.17 10.71 8.20
N ASP A 128 -8.43 11.57 8.92
CA ASP A 128 -8.19 11.40 10.36
C ASP A 128 -9.52 11.31 11.14
N TYR A 129 -10.49 12.20 10.85
CA TYR A 129 -11.80 12.20 11.49
C TYR A 129 -12.67 10.97 11.14
N LEU A 130 -12.58 10.50 9.90
CA LEU A 130 -13.32 9.33 9.43
C LEU A 130 -12.76 8.01 9.97
N SER A 131 -11.51 7.99 10.39
CA SER A 131 -10.85 6.81 10.95
C SER A 131 -11.38 6.47 12.35
N THR A 132 -11.35 5.18 12.72
CA THR A 132 -11.64 4.72 14.07
C THR A 132 -10.43 4.77 15.01
N PHE A 133 -9.27 5.04 14.45
CA PHE A 133 -8.00 5.16 15.17
C PHE A 133 -7.61 6.63 15.34
N ASP A 134 -6.76 6.89 16.32
CA ASP A 134 -6.17 8.22 16.49
C ASP A 134 -5.24 8.60 15.34
N THR A 135 -5.06 9.91 15.16
CA THR A 135 -4.20 10.48 14.11
C THR A 135 -2.76 9.96 14.16
N GLY A 136 -2.23 9.64 15.34
CA GLY A 136 -0.88 9.11 15.52
C GLY A 136 -0.73 7.73 14.88
N THR A 137 -1.67 6.84 15.16
CA THR A 137 -1.74 5.49 14.57
C THR A 137 -1.88 5.56 13.05
N CYS A 138 -2.79 6.38 12.52
CA CYS A 138 -2.97 6.54 11.08
C CYS A 138 -1.70 7.08 10.40
N ARG A 139 -1.04 8.07 10.99
CA ARG A 139 0.22 8.62 10.46
C ARG A 139 1.37 7.62 10.51
N SER A 140 1.45 6.81 11.56
CA SER A 140 2.45 5.75 11.66
C SER A 140 2.30 4.75 10.53
N LEU A 141 1.08 4.29 10.25
CA LEU A 141 0.80 3.41 9.11
C LEU A 141 1.12 4.07 7.77
N ALA A 142 0.68 5.31 7.56
CA ALA A 142 0.94 6.05 6.32
C ALA A 142 2.43 6.22 6.04
N ALA A 143 3.25 6.43 7.07
CA ALA A 143 4.68 6.65 6.92
C ALA A 143 5.43 5.48 6.28
N TYR A 144 5.01 4.23 6.50
CA TYR A 144 5.58 3.07 5.79
C TYR A 144 5.30 3.12 4.30
N LEU A 145 4.05 3.41 3.93
CA LEU A 145 3.62 3.47 2.53
C LEU A 145 4.22 4.67 1.80
N ASP A 146 4.37 5.81 2.50
CA ASP A 146 5.03 7.00 1.95
C ASP A 146 6.52 6.79 1.72
N ALA A 147 7.18 6.07 2.61
CA ALA A 147 8.57 5.68 2.45
C ALA A 147 8.73 4.63 1.35
N GLY A 148 7.82 3.66 1.26
CA GLY A 148 7.81 2.61 0.24
C GLY A 148 8.98 1.63 0.37
N GLY A 149 9.07 0.72 -0.59
CA GLY A 149 10.08 -0.32 -0.64
C GLY A 149 9.71 -1.58 0.15
N PRO A 150 10.38 -2.73 -0.14
CA PRO A 150 10.02 -4.03 0.44
C PRO A 150 10.08 -4.07 1.96
N ASP A 151 11.11 -3.47 2.58
CA ASP A 151 11.27 -3.45 4.04
C ASP A 151 10.15 -2.67 4.72
N ASN A 152 9.74 -1.52 4.14
CA ASN A 152 8.65 -0.74 4.65
C ASN A 152 7.29 -1.40 4.41
N ALA A 153 7.11 -2.12 3.30
CA ALA A 153 5.90 -2.90 3.07
C ALA A 153 5.75 -4.02 4.12
N LEU A 154 6.83 -4.72 4.45
CA LEU A 154 6.82 -5.72 5.52
C LEU A 154 6.62 -5.07 6.90
N GLY A 155 7.28 -3.95 7.18
CA GLY A 155 7.09 -3.16 8.40
C GLY A 155 5.64 -2.69 8.57
N PHE A 156 4.99 -2.28 7.49
CA PHE A 156 3.56 -1.92 7.47
C PHE A 156 2.66 -3.11 7.87
N LEU A 157 2.94 -4.31 7.36
CA LEU A 157 2.20 -5.51 7.73
C LEU A 157 2.40 -5.88 9.21
N TYR A 158 3.61 -5.73 9.73
CA TYR A 158 3.87 -5.90 11.17
C TYR A 158 3.12 -4.87 12.01
N ALA A 159 3.10 -3.59 11.60
CA ALA A 159 2.35 -2.56 12.29
C ALA A 159 0.83 -2.82 12.26
N ALA A 160 0.30 -3.31 11.14
CA ALA A 160 -1.09 -3.72 11.04
C ALA A 160 -1.42 -4.91 11.95
N ARG A 161 -0.51 -5.91 12.05
CA ARG A 161 -0.63 -7.01 13.02
C ARG A 161 -0.59 -6.50 14.45
N ASP A 162 0.33 -5.61 14.77
CA ASP A 162 0.44 -5.05 16.12
C ASP A 162 -0.86 -4.37 16.58
N ILE A 163 -1.56 -3.69 15.65
CA ILE A 163 -2.88 -3.09 15.93
C ILE A 163 -3.91 -4.15 16.31
N ILE A 164 -3.98 -5.26 15.59
CA ILE A 164 -4.98 -6.30 15.84
C ILE A 164 -4.64 -7.18 17.06
N ASP A 165 -3.37 -7.28 17.42
CA ASP A 165 -2.89 -8.12 18.53
C ASP A 165 -2.58 -7.30 19.81
N GLY A 166 -2.59 -5.96 19.71
CA GLY A 166 -2.27 -5.08 20.82
C GLY A 166 -0.79 -5.15 21.22
N THR A 167 0.10 -5.32 20.24
CA THR A 167 1.55 -5.40 20.44
C THR A 167 2.27 -4.19 19.83
N GLU A 168 3.57 -4.05 20.05
CA GLU A 168 4.43 -3.00 19.48
C GLU A 168 5.75 -3.64 19.04
N THR A 169 5.70 -4.46 18.01
CA THR A 169 6.85 -5.21 17.51
C THR A 169 7.38 -4.73 16.17
N ALA A 170 6.58 -3.93 15.46
CA ALA A 170 6.92 -3.42 14.14
C ALA A 170 8.14 -2.49 14.20
N PRO A 171 9.14 -2.68 13.33
CA PRO A 171 10.26 -1.74 13.23
C PRO A 171 9.75 -0.38 12.71
N PRO A 172 10.33 0.74 13.13
CA PRO A 172 9.92 2.04 12.61
C PRO A 172 10.12 2.13 11.08
N PRO A 173 9.28 2.93 10.37
CA PRO A 173 9.45 3.09 8.94
C PRO A 173 10.81 3.71 8.63
N ARG A 174 11.48 3.17 7.60
CA ARG A 174 12.75 3.67 7.10
C ARG A 174 12.49 4.75 6.05
N PRO A 175 12.73 6.03 6.36
CA PRO A 175 12.48 7.10 5.40
C PRO A 175 13.42 6.97 4.19
N LEU A 176 12.88 7.16 2.99
CA LEU A 176 13.71 7.24 1.81
C LEU A 176 14.61 8.49 1.85
N LEU A 177 15.85 8.33 1.45
CA LEU A 177 16.75 9.46 1.26
C LEU A 177 16.15 10.43 0.22
N ARG A 178 16.19 11.73 0.51
CA ARG A 178 15.79 12.77 -0.45
C ARG A 178 16.71 12.81 -1.66
N ALA A 179 17.97 12.50 -1.45
CA ALA A 179 19.00 12.30 -2.45
C ALA A 179 20.06 11.39 -1.86
N GLY A 180 20.64 10.51 -2.66
CA GLY A 180 21.68 9.59 -2.20
C GLY A 180 22.15 8.68 -3.32
N ILE A 181 23.03 7.78 -2.98
CA ILE A 181 23.53 6.76 -3.90
C ILE A 181 22.76 5.48 -3.62
N TYR A 182 22.26 4.86 -4.68
CA TYR A 182 21.69 3.51 -4.62
C TYR A 182 22.74 2.50 -5.08
N TRP A 183 22.97 1.48 -4.25
CA TRP A 183 23.81 0.34 -4.60
C TRP A 183 23.16 -0.94 -4.05
N PRO A 184 22.98 -1.97 -4.90
CA PRO A 184 22.32 -3.21 -4.46
C PRO A 184 23.04 -3.83 -3.26
N GLY A 185 22.29 -4.17 -2.21
CA GLY A 185 22.82 -4.82 -1.01
C GLY A 185 23.52 -3.89 0.00
N MET A 186 23.51 -2.59 -0.21
CA MET A 186 24.06 -1.61 0.72
C MET A 186 22.98 -0.62 1.18
N ASP A 187 22.86 -0.42 2.49
CA ASP A 187 22.05 0.63 3.10
C ASP A 187 22.81 1.94 3.08
N THR A 188 22.27 2.97 2.43
CA THR A 188 22.87 4.33 2.41
C THR A 188 24.37 4.40 2.12
N PRO A 189 24.85 3.78 1.03
CA PRO A 189 26.28 3.79 0.72
C PRO A 189 26.78 5.19 0.36
N ASP A 190 28.04 5.46 0.69
CA ASP A 190 28.76 6.61 0.18
C ASP A 190 29.62 6.24 -1.04
N LEU A 191 30.08 7.24 -1.78
CA LEU A 191 30.90 6.99 -2.96
C LEU A 191 32.24 6.26 -2.65
N PRO A 192 32.96 6.56 -1.56
CA PRO A 192 34.15 5.81 -1.19
C PRO A 192 33.90 4.33 -0.97
N SER A 193 32.81 3.96 -0.30
CA SER A 193 32.44 2.57 -0.02
C SER A 193 32.19 1.78 -1.31
N ILE A 194 31.52 2.39 -2.29
CA ILE A 194 31.26 1.74 -3.59
C ILE A 194 32.53 1.70 -4.44
N ALA A 195 33.34 2.77 -4.40
CA ALA A 195 34.53 2.87 -5.21
C ALA A 195 35.66 1.92 -4.76
N ALA A 196 35.57 1.39 -3.53
CA ALA A 196 36.56 0.44 -3.02
C ALA A 196 36.64 -0.86 -3.85
N ASP A 197 35.52 -1.25 -4.50
CA ASP A 197 35.43 -2.45 -5.33
C ASP A 197 35.65 -2.16 -6.83
N TRP A 198 35.97 -0.89 -7.22
CA TRP A 198 36.13 -0.56 -8.62
C TRP A 198 37.48 -1.04 -9.14
N VAL A 199 37.47 -1.49 -10.39
CA VAL A 199 38.70 -1.84 -11.10
C VAL A 199 39.44 -0.54 -11.52
N GLU A 200 40.69 -0.40 -11.12
CA GLU A 200 41.49 0.78 -11.46
C GLU A 200 41.59 0.96 -12.99
N GLY A 201 41.29 2.15 -13.48
CA GLY A 201 41.32 2.49 -14.91
C GLY A 201 40.10 2.01 -15.71
N ALA A 202 39.14 1.31 -15.09
CA ALA A 202 37.92 0.96 -15.75
C ALA A 202 36.96 2.18 -15.91
N PRO A 203 36.19 2.26 -17.01
CA PRO A 203 35.22 3.33 -17.16
C PRO A 203 34.08 3.20 -16.13
N VAL A 204 33.67 4.35 -15.57
CA VAL A 204 32.57 4.41 -14.60
C VAL A 204 31.36 5.05 -15.26
N ALA A 205 30.21 4.40 -15.15
CA ALA A 205 28.92 4.93 -15.57
C ALA A 205 28.04 5.26 -14.37
N ALA A 206 27.46 6.46 -14.34
CA ALA A 206 26.47 6.85 -13.35
C ALA A 206 25.08 6.89 -13.98
N ILE A 207 24.12 6.24 -13.36
CA ILE A 207 22.71 6.31 -13.74
C ILE A 207 22.00 7.23 -12.76
N VAL A 208 21.43 8.32 -13.26
CA VAL A 208 20.61 9.23 -12.45
C VAL A 208 19.16 8.97 -12.74
N PHE A 209 18.37 8.72 -11.69
CA PHE A 209 16.95 8.42 -11.83
C PHE A 209 16.16 9.07 -10.70
N TYR A 210 14.87 9.28 -10.96
CA TYR A 210 13.97 9.84 -9.96
C TYR A 210 13.37 8.72 -9.09
N ARG A 211 13.09 9.03 -7.84
CA ARG A 211 12.61 8.17 -6.77
C ARG A 211 11.54 7.13 -7.17
N ALA A 212 10.59 7.51 -8.03
CA ALA A 212 9.52 6.60 -8.46
C ALA A 212 10.04 5.34 -9.16
N CYS A 213 11.21 5.41 -9.80
CA CYS A 213 11.82 4.29 -10.51
C CYS A 213 12.47 3.26 -9.57
N LEU A 214 12.85 3.67 -8.36
CA LEU A 214 13.51 2.80 -7.37
C LEU A 214 12.64 1.67 -6.87
N LEU A 215 11.33 1.87 -6.84
CA LEU A 215 10.43 0.95 -6.19
C LEU A 215 9.98 -0.21 -7.09
N TYR A 216 10.04 -0.03 -8.44
CA TYR A 216 9.37 -0.95 -9.34
C TYR A 216 10.13 -1.36 -10.60
N THR A 217 11.19 -0.65 -10.96
CA THR A 217 11.81 -0.82 -12.27
C THR A 217 13.33 -0.87 -12.23
N SER A 218 13.94 -1.17 -11.09
CA SER A 218 15.34 -1.50 -11.08
C SER A 218 15.48 -2.84 -11.80
N PRO A 219 15.79 -2.90 -13.12
CA PRO A 219 16.08 -4.17 -13.75
C PRO A 219 17.25 -4.75 -12.98
N SER A 220 17.05 -5.92 -12.38
CA SER A 220 18.16 -6.62 -11.78
C SER A 220 19.18 -6.91 -12.89
N PRO A 221 20.45 -6.59 -12.73
CA PRO A 221 21.46 -6.98 -13.71
C PRO A 221 21.69 -8.50 -13.78
N ARG A 222 20.84 -9.28 -13.14
CA ARG A 222 20.96 -10.75 -13.02
C ARG A 222 19.84 -11.51 -13.70
N ASP A 223 18.93 -10.81 -14.41
CA ASP A 223 17.89 -11.43 -15.24
C ASP A 223 18.35 -11.51 -16.69
#